data_ebc2b8cede6acd38e082791dd720d516
#
_entry.id   ebc2b8cede6acd38e082791dd720d516
#
_cell.length_a   1.000
_cell.length_b   1.000
_cell.length_c   1.000
_cell.angle_alpha   90.00
_cell.angle_beta   90.00
_cell.angle_gamma   90.00
#
_symmetry.space_group_name_H-M   'P 1'
#
loop_
_entity.id
_entity.type
_entity.pdbx_description
1 polymer ?
#
loop_
_entity_poly.entity_id
_entity_poly.type
_entity_poly.pdbx_seq_one_letter_code
_entity_poly.pdbx_strand_id
1 'polypeptide(L)'
;METKGIAVGVRLEHPSMLIDQIQYHNKNGRGKYLPAAEYSFVTQVEGRGVYSFCMCPGGFVVPAASGPHQIVVNGMSPSNRGSKWSNSGMVVEISRKIWRKIIFLQKN
;
A
#
# COMPACT_ATOMS: atom_id res chain seq x y z
N MET A 1 -22.74 10.85 -19.72
CA MET A 1 -22.48 10.27 -18.40
C MET A 1 -20.99 9.95 -18.27
N GLU A 2 -20.34 10.65 -17.40
CA GLU A 2 -18.92 10.41 -17.20
C GLU A 2 -18.69 9.09 -16.50
N THR A 3 -17.81 8.28 -17.08
CA THR A 3 -17.39 7.04 -16.43
C THR A 3 -16.27 7.36 -15.48
N LYS A 4 -16.53 7.21 -14.19
CA LYS A 4 -15.48 7.35 -13.19
C LYS A 4 -14.44 6.27 -13.41
N GLY A 5 -13.17 6.64 -13.26
CA GLY A 5 -12.09 5.68 -13.32
C GLY A 5 -12.22 4.66 -12.19
N ILE A 6 -11.78 3.46 -12.47
CA ILE A 6 -11.75 2.38 -11.49
C ILE A 6 -10.31 2.20 -11.05
N ALA A 7 -10.10 2.00 -9.78
CA ALA A 7 -8.78 1.72 -9.23
C ALA A 7 -8.84 0.44 -8.41
N VAL A 8 -7.78 -0.35 -8.52
CA VAL A 8 -7.62 -1.56 -7.73
C VAL A 8 -6.43 -1.36 -6.81
N GLY A 9 -6.61 -1.68 -5.53
CA GLY A 9 -5.58 -1.49 -4.54
C GLY A 9 -5.27 -2.76 -3.79
N VAL A 10 -4.03 -2.88 -3.38
CA VAL A 10 -3.56 -3.92 -2.48
C VAL A 10 -2.78 -3.25 -1.36
N ARG A 11 -2.63 -3.93 -0.25
CA ARG A 11 -1.77 -3.44 0.82
C ARG A 11 -0.55 -4.33 0.91
N LEU A 12 0.62 -3.70 0.90
CA LEU A 12 1.90 -4.38 0.95
C LEU A 12 2.55 -4.14 2.31
N GLU A 13 3.05 -5.21 2.91
CA GLU A 13 3.81 -5.14 4.15
C GLU A 13 5.27 -5.52 3.85
N HIS A 14 6.17 -4.82 4.47
CA HIS A 14 7.60 -5.03 4.28
C HIS A 14 8.34 -4.64 5.54
N PRO A 15 9.60 -5.09 5.71
CA PRO A 15 10.38 -4.71 6.89
C PRO A 15 10.59 -3.19 6.95
N SER A 16 10.37 -2.60 8.11
CA SER A 16 10.60 -1.16 8.27
C SER A 16 12.08 -0.82 8.14
N MET A 17 12.97 -1.73 8.52
CA MET A 17 14.40 -1.55 8.37
C MET A 17 14.81 -1.28 6.91
N LEU A 18 14.15 -1.94 5.97
CA LEU A 18 14.43 -1.72 4.55
C LEU A 18 14.21 -0.26 4.16
N ILE A 19 13.11 0.32 4.59
CA ILE A 19 12.78 1.71 4.27
C ILE A 19 13.70 2.67 5.03
N ASP A 20 14.00 2.36 6.29
CA ASP A 20 14.94 3.15 7.07
C ASP A 20 16.31 3.21 6.40
N GLN A 21 16.79 2.08 5.90
CA GLN A 21 18.08 2.03 5.19
C GLN A 21 18.07 2.89 3.93
N ILE A 22 16.98 2.85 3.18
CA ILE A 22 16.85 3.62 1.95
C ILE A 22 16.77 5.11 2.25
N GLN A 23 15.92 5.51 3.19
CA GLN A 23 15.68 6.92 3.48
C GLN A 23 16.87 7.58 4.17
N TYR A 24 17.48 6.90 5.12
CA TYR A 24 18.57 7.46 5.90
C TYR A 24 19.95 7.13 5.36
N HIS A 25 20.02 6.40 4.26
CA HIS A 25 21.28 6.02 3.58
C HIS A 25 22.28 5.36 4.53
N ASN A 26 21.76 4.52 5.43
CA ASN A 26 22.57 3.87 6.47
C ASN A 26 22.17 2.40 6.56
N LYS A 27 23.15 1.51 6.43
CA LYS A 27 22.90 0.07 6.53
C LYS A 27 22.35 -0.37 7.89
N ASN A 28 22.55 0.45 8.92
CA ASN A 28 22.02 0.18 10.27
C ASN A 28 20.62 0.78 10.47
N GLY A 29 20.04 1.39 9.43
CA GLY A 29 18.72 1.96 9.49
C GLY A 29 18.68 3.32 10.17
N ARG A 30 17.63 3.54 10.97
CA ARG A 30 17.35 4.87 11.53
C ARG A 30 18.13 5.20 12.80
N GLY A 31 18.68 4.20 13.47
CA GLY A 31 19.34 4.43 14.74
C GLY A 31 18.37 4.78 15.86
N LYS A 32 18.91 5.37 16.94
CA LYS A 32 18.19 5.56 18.19
C LYS A 32 17.26 6.78 18.19
N TYR A 33 17.56 7.81 17.40
CA TYR A 33 16.89 9.10 17.51
C TYR A 33 15.99 9.45 16.34
N LEU A 34 16.04 8.70 15.26
CA LEU A 34 15.24 8.99 14.07
C LEU A 34 13.92 8.21 14.10
N PRO A 35 12.84 8.80 13.61
CA PRO A 35 11.58 8.08 13.50
C PRO A 35 11.62 7.02 12.42
N ALA A 36 10.67 6.09 12.44
CA ALA A 36 10.50 5.14 11.36
C ALA A 36 10.30 5.89 10.04
N ALA A 37 10.99 5.45 8.99
CA ALA A 37 10.94 6.11 7.70
C ALA A 37 9.57 5.94 7.05
N GLU A 38 9.14 6.96 6.36
CA GLU A 38 7.91 6.93 5.57
C GLU A 38 8.23 7.25 4.12
N TYR A 39 7.31 6.84 3.23
CA TYR A 39 7.43 7.12 1.82
C TYR A 39 6.06 7.40 1.21
N SER A 40 6.10 8.08 0.08
CA SER A 40 4.96 8.18 -0.80
C SER A 40 5.48 8.22 -2.23
N PHE A 41 4.70 7.71 -3.16
CA PHE A 41 5.07 7.81 -4.57
C PHE A 41 3.83 7.91 -5.45
N VAL A 42 4.04 8.55 -6.59
CA VAL A 42 3.10 8.60 -7.71
C VAL A 42 3.92 8.38 -8.95
N THR A 43 3.52 7.43 -9.78
CA THR A 43 4.23 7.12 -11.01
C THR A 43 3.24 6.61 -12.05
N GLN A 44 3.76 6.33 -13.23
CA GLN A 44 2.98 5.69 -14.29
C GLN A 44 3.69 4.44 -14.77
N VAL A 45 2.94 3.39 -14.94
CA VAL A 45 3.41 2.11 -15.47
C VAL A 45 2.51 1.74 -16.62
N GLU A 46 3.07 1.64 -17.81
CA GLU A 46 2.31 1.32 -19.03
C GLU A 46 1.11 2.23 -19.24
N GLY A 47 1.28 3.53 -18.98
CA GLY A 47 0.24 4.52 -19.17
C GLY A 47 -0.82 4.56 -18.07
N ARG A 48 -0.64 3.80 -16.99
CA ARG A 48 -1.58 3.77 -15.86
C ARG A 48 -0.97 4.44 -14.66
N GLY A 49 -1.78 5.23 -13.97
CA GLY A 49 -1.35 5.82 -12.71
C GLY A 49 -1.20 4.76 -11.62
N VAL A 50 -0.08 4.80 -10.93
CA VAL A 50 0.22 3.93 -9.78
C VAL A 50 0.65 4.84 -8.65
N TYR A 51 0.04 4.69 -7.48
CA TYR A 51 0.39 5.52 -6.34
C TYR A 51 0.22 4.79 -5.03
N SER A 52 1.02 5.22 -4.05
CA SER A 52 0.88 4.75 -2.68
C SER A 52 -0.15 5.58 -1.94
N PHE A 53 -0.80 4.98 -0.95
CA PHE A 53 -1.68 5.72 -0.05
C PHE A 53 -1.64 5.10 1.34
N CYS A 54 -1.91 5.94 2.34
CA CYS A 54 -2.01 5.51 3.74
C CYS A 54 -0.82 4.64 4.16
N MET A 55 0.39 5.14 3.90
CA MET A 55 1.61 4.47 4.36
C MET A 55 1.66 4.53 5.89
N CYS A 56 1.91 3.38 6.49
CA CYS A 56 1.93 3.20 7.95
C CYS A 56 3.32 2.74 8.39
N PRO A 57 4.21 3.69 8.76
CA PRO A 57 5.55 3.33 9.20
C PRO A 57 5.52 2.67 10.57
N GLY A 58 6.29 1.59 10.73
CA GLY A 58 6.36 0.86 11.99
C GLY A 58 5.00 0.41 12.49
N GLY A 59 4.18 -0.16 11.59
CA GLY A 59 2.80 -0.48 11.88
C GLY A 59 2.40 -1.89 11.51
N PHE A 60 1.11 -2.10 11.32
CA PHE A 60 0.53 -3.41 11.08
C PHE A 60 -0.56 -3.34 10.02
N VAL A 61 -0.76 -4.44 9.32
CA VAL A 61 -1.94 -4.65 8.49
C VAL A 61 -3.01 -5.30 9.36
N VAL A 62 -4.20 -4.72 9.37
CA VAL A 62 -5.29 -5.19 10.21
C VAL A 62 -6.55 -5.39 9.38
N PRO A 63 -7.41 -6.36 9.72
CA PRO A 63 -8.70 -6.50 9.07
C PRO A 63 -9.58 -5.29 9.39
N ALA A 64 -10.22 -4.73 8.37
CA ALA A 64 -11.11 -3.58 8.55
C ALA A 64 -12.58 -3.96 8.46
N ALA A 65 -12.90 -4.88 7.58
CA ALA A 65 -14.26 -5.36 7.40
C ALA A 65 -14.21 -6.77 6.82
N SER A 66 -15.17 -7.58 7.18
CA SER A 66 -15.29 -8.92 6.62
C SER A 66 -16.74 -9.21 6.34
N GLY A 67 -17.02 -9.66 5.14
CA GLY A 67 -18.30 -10.22 4.74
C GLY A 67 -18.12 -11.67 4.35
N PRO A 68 -19.17 -12.35 3.94
CA PRO A 68 -19.09 -13.77 3.59
C PRO A 68 -18.07 -14.10 2.50
N HIS A 69 -17.78 -13.14 1.63
CA HIS A 69 -16.86 -13.34 0.52
C HIS A 69 -15.93 -12.14 0.31
N GLN A 70 -15.76 -11.32 1.35
CA GLN A 70 -14.95 -10.10 1.24
C GLN A 70 -14.02 -9.96 2.43
N ILE A 71 -12.76 -9.68 2.13
CA ILE A 71 -11.78 -9.32 3.13
C ILE A 71 -11.22 -7.95 2.75
N VAL A 72 -11.39 -6.98 3.62
CA VAL A 72 -10.83 -5.64 3.46
C VAL A 72 -9.85 -5.41 4.59
N VAL A 73 -8.69 -4.89 4.25
CA VAL A 73 -7.63 -4.63 5.23
C VAL A 73 -7.27 -3.16 5.24
N ASN A 74 -6.84 -2.69 6.40
CA ASN A 74 -6.28 -1.36 6.58
C ASN A 74 -4.90 -1.47 7.22
N GLY A 75 -4.17 -0.36 7.18
CA GLY A 75 -2.94 -0.24 7.93
C GLY A 75 -3.17 0.55 9.21
N MET A 76 -2.37 0.29 10.21
CA MET A 76 -2.37 1.00 11.48
C MET A 76 -0.94 1.19 11.96
N SER A 77 -0.62 2.38 12.43
CA SER A 77 0.65 2.66 13.10
C SER A 77 0.40 3.01 14.55
N PRO A 78 1.00 2.30 15.50
CA PRO A 78 1.01 2.77 16.89
C PRO A 78 1.72 4.11 17.00
N SER A 79 1.43 4.86 18.06
CA SER A 79 2.00 6.19 18.24
C SER A 79 3.52 6.20 18.26
N ASN A 80 4.14 5.11 18.74
CA ASN A 80 5.61 4.99 18.79
C ASN A 80 6.20 4.46 17.47
N ARG A 81 5.37 4.00 16.53
CA ARG A 81 5.82 3.44 15.25
C ARG A 81 6.92 2.40 15.40
N GLY A 82 6.78 1.55 16.41
CA GLY A 82 7.85 0.65 16.85
C GLY A 82 7.79 -0.76 16.28
N SER A 83 6.86 -1.06 15.39
CA SER A 83 6.78 -2.37 14.75
C SER A 83 7.98 -2.59 13.84
N LYS A 84 8.38 -3.86 13.68
CA LYS A 84 9.41 -4.25 12.70
C LYS A 84 8.93 -4.10 11.26
N TRP A 85 7.65 -3.86 11.05
CA TRP A 85 7.01 -3.84 9.75
C TRP A 85 6.48 -2.46 9.43
N SER A 86 6.46 -2.16 8.16
CA SER A 86 5.76 -1.00 7.61
C SER A 86 4.84 -1.49 6.50
N ASN A 87 3.82 -0.72 6.19
CA ASN A 87 2.90 -1.12 5.12
C ASN A 87 2.34 0.10 4.42
N SER A 88 1.90 -0.10 3.21
CA SER A 88 1.16 0.93 2.48
C SER A 88 0.19 0.30 1.50
N GLY A 89 -0.86 1.04 1.18
CA GLY A 89 -1.70 0.70 0.06
C GLY A 89 -0.99 1.08 -1.23
N MET A 90 -1.15 0.25 -2.25
CA MET A 90 -0.72 0.55 -3.60
C MET A 90 -1.93 0.47 -4.51
N VAL A 91 -2.21 1.54 -5.23
CA VAL A 91 -3.40 1.66 -6.06
C VAL A 91 -2.96 1.82 -7.51
N VAL A 92 -3.59 1.07 -8.38
CA VAL A 92 -3.37 1.13 -9.81
C VAL A 92 -4.69 1.52 -10.48
N GLU A 93 -4.64 2.57 -11.29
CA GLU A 93 -5.77 2.94 -12.12
C GLU A 93 -5.92 1.96 -13.27
N ILE A 94 -7.13 1.48 -13.50
CA ILE A 94 -7.40 0.55 -14.58
C ILE A 94 -8.48 1.10 -15.49
N SER A 95 -8.36 0.82 -16.77
CA SER A 95 -9.39 1.20 -17.74
C SER A 95 -10.62 0.33 -17.57
N ARG A 96 -11.76 0.86 -17.99
CA ARG A 96 -13.02 0.13 -17.96
C ARG A 96 -12.94 -1.18 -18.73
N LYS A 97 -12.18 -1.19 -19.82
CA LYS A 97 -11.99 -2.37 -20.66
C LYS A 97 -11.29 -3.50 -19.89
N ILE A 98 -10.25 -3.16 -19.14
CA ILE A 98 -9.52 -4.14 -18.33
C ILE A 98 -10.40 -4.66 -17.19
N TRP A 99 -11.15 -3.78 -16.55
CA TRP A 99 -12.07 -4.17 -15.48
C TRP A 99 -13.09 -5.20 -15.98
N ARG A 100 -13.62 -5.00 -17.16
CA ARG A 100 -14.56 -5.97 -17.76
C ARG A 100 -13.90 -7.33 -17.95
N LYS A 101 -12.63 -7.37 -18.38
CA LYS A 101 -11.90 -8.63 -18.52
C LYS A 101 -11.71 -9.33 -17.19
N ILE A 102 -11.41 -8.59 -16.13
CA ILE A 102 -11.24 -9.15 -14.79
C ILE A 102 -12.54 -9.76 -14.30
N ILE A 103 -13.66 -9.06 -14.46
CA ILE A 103 -14.98 -9.55 -14.08
C ILE A 103 -15.32 -10.82 -14.85
N PHE A 104 -15.06 -10.83 -16.15
CA PHE A 104 -15.32 -12.00 -16.99
C PHE A 104 -14.56 -13.22 -16.52
N LEU A 105 -13.28 -13.05 -16.17
CA LEU A 105 -12.45 -14.15 -15.66
C LEU A 105 -12.94 -14.68 -14.33
N GLN A 106 -13.47 -13.83 -13.46
CA GLN A 106 -14.00 -14.26 -12.18
C GLN A 106 -15.29 -15.06 -12.29
N LYS A 107 -16.06 -14.85 -13.34
CA LYS A 107 -17.32 -15.58 -13.55
C LYS A 107 -17.12 -16.98 -14.13
N ASN A 108 -15.96 -17.25 -14.61
CA ASN A 108 -15.60 -18.55 -15.17
C ASN A 108 -14.72 -19.32 -14.20
#